data_409f06e8f26a5a5ada3eca973d278ca4
#
_entry.id   409f06e8f26a5a5ada3eca973d278ca4
#
_cell.length_a   1.000
_cell.length_b   1.000
_cell.length_c   1.000
_cell.angle_alpha   90.00
_cell.angle_beta   90.00
_cell.angle_gamma   90.00
#
_symmetry.space_group_name_H-M   'P 1'
#
loop_
_entity.id
_entity.type
_entity.pdbx_description
1 polymer ?
#
loop_
_entity_poly.entity_id
_entity_poly.type
_entity_poly.pdbx_seq_one_letter_code
_entity_poly.pdbx_strand_id
1 'polypeptide(L)'
;MDSKKYRFETLQIHAGLQPDEPTGARGVAIYPTAAYRFKNCDHAARLFELSEGGNIYTRLQNPTTTAYEQRIAALYGAVGALAVSSGMSAILIAVLSLAAEGDNIVASPFLYGGTYNQFRTSLRRLGIDCRIAPSERPEDFEALIDSRTKALYAESMGNPTCAVPDLEALGELARRRDIPFIVDNTFGAAGYLCNPFEWGANIVVDSATKWINGHGTAMGGVIVDGGNYNWANGKFPQIDGPSEGYHGLNLHEAFGPAAFIVKCRVDGLRDLGCCPSPFDSYLMMIGLETLSLRVKHQVESAWKLAEYCRSHPKVERVSFVGFDTPPSHENARKYYRYGSSAVFTVELKGTLESTVRFVESLRLAANMTMIGDSITVVTHPASTTHKQLSDADLAAAGVTPTLLRISLGLENADDLIEDFEQAFAQIG
;
A
#
# COMPACT_ATOMS: atom_id res chain seq x y z
N MET A 1 -4.28 17.33 -15.33
CA MET A 1 -4.72 18.32 -14.32
C MET A 1 -3.51 18.63 -13.45
N ASP A 2 -3.24 19.90 -13.17
CA ASP A 2 -2.08 20.29 -12.35
C ASP A 2 -2.34 19.92 -10.87
N SER A 3 -1.64 18.90 -10.37
CA SER A 3 -1.77 18.41 -8.99
C SER A 3 -1.35 19.46 -7.94
N LYS A 4 -0.47 20.39 -8.30
CA LYS A 4 -0.04 21.49 -7.42
C LYS A 4 -1.10 22.56 -7.20
N LYS A 5 -2.12 22.63 -8.09
CA LYS A 5 -3.16 23.65 -8.07
C LYS A 5 -4.40 23.23 -7.28
N TYR A 6 -4.69 21.94 -7.20
CA TYR A 6 -5.92 21.43 -6.63
C TYR A 6 -5.64 20.54 -5.39
N ARG A 7 -6.59 20.53 -4.43
CA ARG A 7 -6.53 19.70 -3.24
C ARG A 7 -6.98 18.28 -3.52
N PHE A 8 -6.68 17.36 -2.62
CA PHE A 8 -6.96 15.94 -2.71
C PHE A 8 -8.42 15.65 -3.10
N GLU A 9 -9.37 16.31 -2.44
CA GLU A 9 -10.81 16.10 -2.64
C GLU A 9 -11.28 16.49 -4.06
N THR A 10 -10.60 17.41 -4.71
CA THR A 10 -10.83 17.75 -6.13
C THR A 10 -10.12 16.77 -7.06
N LEU A 11 -8.87 16.43 -6.75
CA LEU A 11 -8.07 15.52 -7.57
C LEU A 11 -8.66 14.11 -7.61
N GLN A 12 -9.19 13.60 -6.48
CA GLN A 12 -9.81 12.26 -6.41
C GLN A 12 -11.00 12.10 -7.37
N ILE A 13 -11.64 13.20 -7.77
CA ILE A 13 -12.78 13.21 -8.68
C ILE A 13 -12.33 13.46 -10.13
N HIS A 14 -11.44 14.44 -10.34
CA HIS A 14 -11.16 14.99 -11.66
C HIS A 14 -9.87 14.52 -12.32
N ALA A 15 -8.86 14.10 -11.53
CA ALA A 15 -7.60 13.68 -12.13
C ALA A 15 -7.77 12.38 -12.93
N GLY A 16 -7.09 12.28 -14.07
CA GLY A 16 -7.21 11.15 -15.00
C GLY A 16 -8.51 11.11 -15.81
N LEU A 17 -9.46 12.03 -15.57
CA LEU A 17 -10.62 12.15 -16.45
C LEU A 17 -10.25 12.89 -17.72
N GLN A 18 -10.53 12.26 -18.86
CA GLN A 18 -10.56 12.89 -20.18
C GLN A 18 -11.99 12.76 -20.71
N PRO A 19 -12.63 13.84 -21.13
CA PRO A 19 -13.92 13.73 -21.80
C PRO A 19 -13.82 12.79 -23.01
N ASP A 20 -14.81 11.92 -23.18
CA ASP A 20 -14.88 11.09 -24.37
C ASP A 20 -15.37 11.96 -25.54
N GLU A 21 -14.43 12.42 -26.37
CA GLU A 21 -14.74 13.35 -27.47
C GLU A 21 -15.85 12.87 -28.40
N PRO A 22 -15.92 11.56 -28.78
CA PRO A 22 -16.96 11.08 -29.69
C PRO A 22 -18.36 11.11 -29.09
N THR A 23 -18.52 10.87 -27.79
CA THR A 23 -19.84 10.71 -27.16
C THR A 23 -20.17 11.79 -26.14
N GLY A 24 -19.18 12.53 -25.65
CA GLY A 24 -19.31 13.45 -24.53
C GLY A 24 -19.56 12.77 -23.18
N ALA A 25 -19.31 11.47 -23.07
CA ALA A 25 -19.52 10.74 -21.83
C ALA A 25 -18.63 11.28 -20.68
N ARG A 26 -19.23 11.53 -19.52
CA ARG A 26 -18.51 11.98 -18.32
C ARG A 26 -17.62 10.90 -17.72
N GLY A 27 -18.11 9.66 -17.70
CA GLY A 27 -17.41 8.52 -17.08
C GLY A 27 -16.23 8.05 -17.92
N VAL A 28 -15.23 7.46 -17.27
CA VAL A 28 -14.15 6.76 -17.97
C VAL A 28 -14.72 5.54 -18.70
N ALA A 29 -14.43 5.41 -20.00
CA ALA A 29 -14.84 4.25 -20.76
C ALA A 29 -14.07 3.00 -20.30
N ILE A 30 -14.76 1.85 -20.26
CA ILE A 30 -14.13 0.56 -19.98
C ILE A 30 -13.73 -0.07 -21.33
N TYR A 31 -12.43 -0.33 -21.49
CA TYR A 31 -11.87 -0.95 -22.71
C TYR A 31 -11.56 -2.44 -22.46
N PRO A 32 -12.52 -3.36 -22.59
CA PRO A 32 -12.31 -4.79 -22.37
C PRO A 32 -11.68 -5.42 -23.63
N THR A 33 -10.45 -5.05 -23.92
CA THR A 33 -9.70 -5.52 -25.10
C THR A 33 -8.32 -6.00 -24.69
N ALA A 34 -7.80 -7.04 -25.34
CA ALA A 34 -6.44 -7.52 -25.12
C ALA A 34 -5.41 -6.74 -25.95
N ALA A 35 -5.74 -6.37 -27.20
CA ALA A 35 -4.81 -5.79 -28.17
C ALA A 35 -5.39 -4.59 -28.89
N TYR A 36 -4.52 -3.78 -29.48
CA TYR A 36 -4.86 -2.55 -30.21
C TYR A 36 -4.32 -2.61 -31.63
N ARG A 37 -5.04 -1.95 -32.56
CA ARG A 37 -4.61 -1.87 -33.97
C ARG A 37 -3.60 -0.75 -34.15
N PHE A 38 -2.52 -1.06 -34.83
CA PHE A 38 -1.53 -0.06 -35.26
C PHE A 38 -2.00 0.66 -36.52
N LYS A 39 -1.56 1.90 -36.69
CA LYS A 39 -1.82 2.68 -37.92
C LYS A 39 -1.11 2.08 -39.12
N ASN A 40 0.15 1.64 -38.95
CA ASN A 40 1.01 1.00 -39.92
C ASN A 40 2.20 0.31 -39.17
N CYS A 41 3.11 -0.35 -39.91
CA CYS A 41 4.26 -1.03 -39.33
C CYS A 41 5.24 -0.07 -38.62
N ASP A 42 5.46 1.14 -39.20
CA ASP A 42 6.36 2.12 -38.59
C ASP A 42 5.82 2.66 -37.27
N HIS A 43 4.51 2.86 -37.17
CA HIS A 43 3.86 3.22 -35.89
C HIS A 43 4.05 2.08 -34.85
N ALA A 44 3.86 0.82 -35.30
CA ALA A 44 4.11 -0.33 -34.41
C ALA A 44 5.56 -0.35 -33.91
N ALA A 45 6.53 -0.18 -34.80
CA ALA A 45 7.95 -0.15 -34.46
C ALA A 45 8.25 0.92 -33.38
N ARG A 46 7.79 2.15 -33.57
CA ARG A 46 8.01 3.25 -32.61
C ARG A 46 7.40 2.97 -31.22
N LEU A 47 6.23 2.30 -31.16
CA LEU A 47 5.63 1.91 -29.90
C LEU A 47 6.47 0.85 -29.16
N PHE A 48 6.97 -0.15 -29.89
CA PHE A 48 7.82 -1.20 -29.31
C PHE A 48 9.21 -0.72 -28.92
N GLU A 49 9.74 0.30 -29.59
CA GLU A 49 11.00 0.97 -29.27
C GLU A 49 10.88 1.99 -28.15
N LEU A 50 9.67 2.22 -27.60
CA LEU A 50 9.35 3.25 -26.61
C LEU A 50 9.65 4.69 -27.08
N SER A 51 9.77 4.93 -28.39
CA SER A 51 9.97 6.25 -28.98
C SER A 51 8.67 7.02 -29.23
N GLU A 52 7.52 6.34 -29.15
CA GLU A 52 6.18 6.92 -29.20
C GLU A 52 5.33 6.28 -28.07
N GLY A 53 4.52 7.10 -27.38
CA GLY A 53 3.55 6.60 -26.40
C GLY A 53 2.28 6.08 -27.06
N GLY A 54 1.69 4.99 -26.54
CA GLY A 54 0.42 4.47 -27.07
C GLY A 54 0.10 3.05 -26.61
N ASN A 55 -1.07 2.57 -27.01
CA ASN A 55 -1.57 1.27 -26.59
C ASN A 55 -1.09 0.17 -27.55
N ILE A 56 -0.48 -0.87 -27.00
CA ILE A 56 -0.02 -2.07 -27.73
C ILE A 56 -0.88 -3.27 -27.32
N TYR A 57 -0.90 -3.53 -26.02
CA TYR A 57 -1.52 -4.69 -25.41
C TYR A 57 -1.92 -4.38 -23.98
N THR A 58 -3.09 -4.82 -23.52
CA THR A 58 -3.65 -4.44 -22.21
C THR A 58 -2.75 -4.84 -21.03
N ARG A 59 -1.93 -5.89 -21.15
CA ARG A 59 -0.94 -6.25 -20.14
C ARG A 59 0.09 -5.14 -19.85
N LEU A 60 0.44 -4.34 -20.87
CA LEU A 60 1.35 -3.19 -20.70
C LEU A 60 0.58 -1.91 -20.36
N GLN A 61 -0.51 -1.66 -21.07
CA GLN A 61 -1.26 -0.42 -20.97
C GLN A 61 -2.69 -0.57 -21.50
N ASN A 62 -3.64 0.06 -20.80
CA ASN A 62 -5.04 0.08 -21.18
C ASN A 62 -5.60 1.47 -20.85
N PRO A 63 -6.41 2.13 -21.71
CA PRO A 63 -6.88 3.49 -21.45
C PRO A 63 -7.67 3.64 -20.14
N THR A 64 -8.48 2.65 -19.74
CA THR A 64 -9.17 2.65 -18.45
C THR A 64 -8.18 2.63 -17.28
N THR A 65 -7.18 1.75 -17.35
CA THR A 65 -6.12 1.62 -16.34
C THR A 65 -5.24 2.88 -16.31
N THR A 66 -4.94 3.46 -17.47
CA THR A 66 -4.16 4.71 -17.55
C THR A 66 -4.86 5.86 -16.83
N ALA A 67 -6.19 5.99 -16.96
CA ALA A 67 -6.95 7.01 -16.24
C ALA A 67 -6.85 6.81 -14.72
N TYR A 68 -6.89 5.57 -14.25
CA TYR A 68 -6.69 5.23 -12.84
C TYR A 68 -5.26 5.57 -12.37
N GLU A 69 -4.24 5.16 -13.12
CA GLU A 69 -2.83 5.46 -12.81
C GLU A 69 -2.57 6.97 -12.71
N GLN A 70 -3.10 7.75 -13.67
CA GLN A 70 -2.99 9.21 -13.67
C GLN A 70 -3.66 9.84 -12.44
N ARG A 71 -4.80 9.30 -11.99
CA ARG A 71 -5.47 9.76 -10.77
C ARG A 71 -4.61 9.50 -9.54
N ILE A 72 -4.10 8.28 -9.38
CA ILE A 72 -3.21 7.94 -8.27
C ILE A 72 -1.96 8.82 -8.27
N ALA A 73 -1.29 8.97 -9.40
CA ALA A 73 -0.11 9.83 -9.50
C ALA A 73 -0.42 11.28 -9.08
N ALA A 74 -1.57 11.81 -9.49
CA ALA A 74 -2.00 13.16 -9.12
C ALA A 74 -2.30 13.30 -7.62
N LEU A 75 -2.91 12.30 -6.99
CA LEU A 75 -3.22 12.29 -5.54
C LEU A 75 -1.95 12.32 -4.69
N TYR A 76 -0.90 11.62 -5.11
CA TYR A 76 0.41 11.63 -4.46
C TYR A 76 1.31 12.80 -4.86
N GLY A 77 0.97 13.55 -5.94
CA GLY A 77 1.86 14.55 -6.52
C GLY A 77 3.11 13.93 -7.17
N ALA A 78 3.01 12.70 -7.63
CA ALA A 78 4.08 11.86 -8.16
C ALA A 78 4.27 12.04 -9.68
N VAL A 79 5.42 11.59 -10.21
CA VAL A 79 5.73 11.64 -11.66
C VAL A 79 5.00 10.54 -12.43
N GLY A 80 4.63 9.43 -11.77
CA GLY A 80 3.90 8.36 -12.41
C GLY A 80 3.41 7.30 -11.42
N ALA A 81 2.44 6.51 -11.87
CA ALA A 81 1.96 5.33 -11.16
C ALA A 81 1.77 4.17 -12.12
N LEU A 82 1.85 2.96 -11.60
CA LEU A 82 1.64 1.70 -12.31
C LEU A 82 0.64 0.85 -11.54
N ALA A 83 -0.49 0.56 -12.15
CA ALA A 83 -1.49 -0.34 -11.60
C ALA A 83 -1.10 -1.80 -11.87
N VAL A 84 -1.30 -2.63 -10.85
CA VAL A 84 -1.01 -4.08 -10.87
C VAL A 84 -2.15 -4.86 -10.21
N SER A 85 -2.14 -6.18 -10.34
CA SER A 85 -3.25 -7.04 -9.90
C SER A 85 -3.42 -7.17 -8.38
N SER A 86 -2.41 -6.79 -7.58
CA SER A 86 -2.47 -6.84 -6.11
C SER A 86 -1.35 -6.02 -5.46
N GLY A 87 -1.51 -5.67 -4.17
CA GLY A 87 -0.42 -5.07 -3.39
C GLY A 87 0.84 -5.94 -3.35
N MET A 88 0.69 -7.26 -3.26
CA MET A 88 1.83 -8.20 -3.30
C MET A 88 2.59 -8.15 -4.61
N SER A 89 1.88 -7.98 -5.74
CA SER A 89 2.51 -7.77 -7.05
C SER A 89 3.22 -6.42 -7.13
N ALA A 90 2.67 -5.38 -6.51
CA ALA A 90 3.30 -4.06 -6.44
C ALA A 90 4.64 -4.13 -5.71
N ILE A 91 4.67 -4.75 -4.53
CA ILE A 91 5.90 -4.95 -3.75
C ILE A 91 6.94 -5.75 -4.55
N LEU A 92 6.51 -6.88 -5.15
CA LEU A 92 7.42 -7.74 -5.91
C LEU A 92 8.05 -7.00 -7.09
N ILE A 93 7.25 -6.33 -7.91
CA ILE A 93 7.72 -5.59 -9.08
C ILE A 93 8.65 -4.44 -8.66
N ALA A 94 8.28 -3.69 -7.61
CA ALA A 94 9.11 -2.60 -7.12
C ALA A 94 10.50 -3.09 -6.68
N VAL A 95 10.56 -4.19 -5.92
CA VAL A 95 11.83 -4.76 -5.44
C VAL A 95 12.64 -5.34 -6.61
N LEU A 96 12.04 -6.13 -7.50
CA LEU A 96 12.73 -6.73 -8.65
C LEU A 96 13.23 -5.72 -9.68
N SER A 97 12.62 -4.52 -9.71
CA SER A 97 13.12 -3.42 -10.55
C SER A 97 14.40 -2.79 -10.01
N LEU A 98 14.72 -3.00 -8.72
CA LEU A 98 15.89 -2.43 -8.03
C LEU A 98 16.97 -3.46 -7.71
N ALA A 99 16.59 -4.68 -7.35
CA ALA A 99 17.48 -5.71 -6.81
C ALA A 99 17.49 -6.96 -7.69
N ALA A 100 18.65 -7.57 -7.80
CA ALA A 100 18.90 -8.83 -8.50
C ALA A 100 19.55 -9.85 -7.56
N GLU A 101 19.87 -11.05 -8.08
CA GLU A 101 20.60 -12.09 -7.35
C GLU A 101 21.87 -11.54 -6.70
N GLY A 102 22.05 -11.81 -5.42
CA GLY A 102 23.18 -11.34 -4.61
C GLY A 102 23.00 -9.96 -4.01
N ASP A 103 21.94 -9.22 -4.33
CA ASP A 103 21.58 -7.96 -3.68
C ASP A 103 20.74 -8.18 -2.41
N ASN A 104 20.58 -7.12 -1.63
CA ASN A 104 19.72 -7.13 -0.45
C ASN A 104 18.89 -5.86 -0.33
N ILE A 105 17.81 -5.96 0.47
CA ILE A 105 17.05 -4.84 0.99
C ILE A 105 16.99 -4.90 2.52
N VAL A 106 16.82 -3.76 3.17
CA VAL A 106 16.63 -3.69 4.63
C VAL A 106 15.20 -3.26 4.92
N ALA A 107 14.50 -4.03 5.75
CA ALA A 107 13.07 -3.81 6.00
C ALA A 107 12.73 -3.69 7.48
N SER A 108 11.64 -2.98 7.78
CA SER A 108 10.99 -2.89 9.09
C SER A 108 10.62 -4.28 9.63
N PRO A 109 10.63 -4.49 10.96
CA PRO A 109 10.12 -5.72 11.58
C PRO A 109 8.59 -5.81 11.57
N PHE A 110 7.88 -4.69 11.48
CA PHE A 110 6.41 -4.63 11.57
C PHE A 110 5.77 -4.61 10.18
N LEU A 111 5.78 -5.76 9.54
CA LEU A 111 5.27 -5.96 8.19
C LEU A 111 3.97 -6.76 8.19
N TYR A 112 3.15 -6.52 7.18
CA TYR A 112 2.06 -7.42 6.83
C TYR A 112 2.60 -8.85 6.65
N GLY A 113 1.89 -9.85 7.19
CA GLY A 113 2.35 -11.24 7.16
C GLY A 113 2.66 -11.78 5.75
N GLY A 114 1.91 -11.32 4.73
CA GLY A 114 2.20 -11.66 3.33
C GLY A 114 3.53 -11.07 2.85
N THR A 115 3.82 -9.82 3.19
CA THR A 115 5.07 -9.13 2.87
C THR A 115 6.26 -9.81 3.55
N TYR A 116 6.11 -10.11 4.85
CA TYR A 116 7.12 -10.84 5.61
C TYR A 116 7.47 -12.19 4.94
N ASN A 117 6.45 -12.97 4.59
CA ASN A 117 6.64 -14.25 3.91
C ASN A 117 7.26 -14.08 2.52
N GLN A 118 6.83 -13.08 1.74
CA GLN A 118 7.40 -12.79 0.43
C GLN A 118 8.90 -12.47 0.53
N PHE A 119 9.29 -11.68 1.53
CA PHE A 119 10.68 -11.29 1.76
C PHE A 119 11.53 -12.48 2.24
N ARG A 120 11.06 -13.22 3.22
CA ARG A 120 11.80 -14.35 3.81
C ARG A 120 11.88 -15.57 2.92
N THR A 121 10.92 -15.76 2.02
CA THR A 121 10.78 -16.99 1.26
C THR A 121 10.90 -16.75 -0.25
N SER A 122 10.06 -15.89 -0.83
CA SER A 122 9.98 -15.74 -2.29
C SER A 122 11.17 -15.00 -2.87
N LEU A 123 11.56 -13.85 -2.29
CA LEU A 123 12.73 -13.10 -2.74
C LEU A 123 14.02 -13.87 -2.53
N ARG A 124 14.13 -14.61 -1.42
CA ARG A 124 15.29 -15.46 -1.16
C ARG A 124 15.50 -16.54 -2.24
N ARG A 125 14.42 -17.11 -2.79
CA ARG A 125 14.49 -18.06 -3.92
C ARG A 125 14.99 -17.39 -5.21
N LEU A 126 14.84 -16.09 -5.33
CA LEU A 126 15.35 -15.28 -6.43
C LEU A 126 16.76 -14.73 -6.16
N GLY A 127 17.41 -15.17 -5.07
CA GLY A 127 18.75 -14.76 -4.69
C GLY A 127 18.84 -13.37 -4.05
N ILE A 128 17.69 -12.74 -3.70
CA ILE A 128 17.64 -11.45 -3.05
C ILE A 128 17.46 -11.66 -1.53
N ASP A 129 18.39 -11.16 -0.72
CA ASP A 129 18.29 -11.21 0.73
C ASP A 129 17.43 -10.07 1.26
N CYS A 130 16.56 -10.36 2.22
CA CYS A 130 15.82 -9.32 2.94
C CYS A 130 16.23 -9.37 4.42
N ARG A 131 16.90 -8.33 4.86
CA ARG A 131 17.37 -8.14 6.23
C ARG A 131 16.32 -7.39 7.03
N ILE A 132 15.70 -8.09 7.96
CA ILE A 132 14.71 -7.48 8.85
C ILE A 132 15.43 -6.79 10.01
N ALA A 133 15.19 -5.49 10.19
CA ALA A 133 15.72 -4.74 11.32
C ALA A 133 15.14 -5.26 12.65
N PRO A 134 15.91 -5.25 13.75
CA PRO A 134 15.39 -5.72 15.04
C PRO A 134 14.37 -4.74 15.67
N SER A 135 14.36 -3.49 15.25
CA SER A 135 13.37 -2.48 15.65
C SER A 135 13.18 -1.43 14.56
N GLU A 136 12.31 -0.43 14.81
CA GLU A 136 12.08 0.70 13.89
C GLU A 136 13.08 1.86 14.04
N ARG A 137 14.09 1.72 14.89
CA ARG A 137 15.10 2.76 15.05
C ARG A 137 16.01 2.82 13.82
N PRO A 138 16.29 4.01 13.26
CA PRO A 138 17.14 4.16 12.09
C PRO A 138 18.52 3.50 12.22
N GLU A 139 19.11 3.46 13.44
CA GLU A 139 20.41 2.85 13.71
C GLU A 139 20.39 1.34 13.46
N ASP A 140 19.27 0.69 13.75
CA ASP A 140 19.10 -0.75 13.55
C ASP A 140 18.96 -1.10 12.05
N PHE A 141 18.41 -0.20 11.23
CA PHE A 141 18.45 -0.29 9.77
C PHE A 141 19.86 -0.04 9.25
N GLU A 142 20.50 1.01 9.74
CA GLU A 142 21.83 1.43 9.29
C GLU A 142 22.88 0.33 9.48
N ALA A 143 22.80 -0.41 10.59
CA ALA A 143 23.69 -1.53 10.89
C ALA A 143 23.60 -2.70 9.89
N LEU A 144 22.49 -2.79 9.14
CA LEU A 144 22.24 -3.86 8.16
C LEU A 144 22.57 -3.44 6.74
N ILE A 145 22.87 -2.17 6.49
CA ILE A 145 23.18 -1.66 5.15
C ILE A 145 24.62 -1.99 4.76
N ASP A 146 24.81 -2.51 3.57
CA ASP A 146 26.10 -2.71 2.94
C ASP A 146 26.12 -2.24 1.46
N SER A 147 27.21 -2.52 0.72
CA SER A 147 27.37 -2.11 -0.68
C SER A 147 26.38 -2.78 -1.64
N ARG A 148 25.72 -3.85 -1.23
CA ARG A 148 24.73 -4.60 -2.01
C ARG A 148 23.29 -4.21 -1.66
N THR A 149 23.11 -3.31 -0.70
CA THR A 149 21.77 -2.85 -0.29
C THR A 149 21.17 -1.95 -1.38
N LYS A 150 19.99 -2.30 -1.86
CA LYS A 150 19.29 -1.63 -2.96
C LYS A 150 18.11 -0.75 -2.50
N ALA A 151 17.56 -1.01 -1.33
CA ALA A 151 16.45 -0.19 -0.81
C ALA A 151 16.30 -0.35 0.70
N LEU A 152 15.71 0.68 1.34
CA LEU A 152 14.98 0.52 2.61
C LEU A 152 13.51 0.28 2.32
N TYR A 153 12.85 -0.49 3.20
CA TYR A 153 11.42 -0.77 3.11
C TYR A 153 10.76 -0.66 4.48
N ALA A 154 9.64 0.08 4.55
CA ALA A 154 8.77 0.12 5.73
C ALA A 154 7.30 0.21 5.31
N GLU A 155 6.39 -0.10 6.24
CA GLU A 155 4.97 0.21 6.09
C GLU A 155 4.69 1.54 6.80
N SER A 156 3.84 2.41 6.25
CA SER A 156 3.48 3.68 6.91
C SER A 156 2.76 3.46 8.24
N MET A 157 2.16 2.28 8.40
CA MET A 157 1.65 1.75 9.65
C MET A 157 1.77 0.23 9.65
N GLY A 158 2.49 -0.32 10.62
CA GLY A 158 2.74 -1.76 10.73
C GLY A 158 1.48 -2.57 11.06
N ASN A 159 1.43 -3.79 10.58
CA ASN A 159 0.30 -4.69 10.74
C ASN A 159 0.75 -5.99 11.45
N PRO A 160 0.12 -6.42 12.56
CA PRO A 160 -1.16 -5.96 13.11
C PRO A 160 -1.05 -4.88 14.18
N THR A 161 0.13 -4.52 14.65
CA THR A 161 0.35 -3.69 15.84
C THR A 161 -0.07 -2.23 15.69
N CYS A 162 -0.30 -1.76 14.46
CA CYS A 162 -0.56 -0.36 14.12
C CYS A 162 0.57 0.61 14.55
N ALA A 163 1.81 0.10 14.71
CA ALA A 163 2.97 0.93 14.98
C ALA A 163 3.28 1.86 13.80
N VAL A 164 3.62 3.11 14.07
CA VAL A 164 3.97 4.10 13.04
C VAL A 164 5.47 4.40 13.16
N PRO A 165 6.29 4.06 12.14
CA PRO A 165 7.72 4.34 12.14
C PRO A 165 8.01 5.84 12.00
N ASP A 166 9.22 6.25 12.32
CA ASP A 166 9.71 7.58 11.99
C ASP A 166 10.12 7.64 10.49
N LEU A 167 9.12 7.96 9.65
CA LEU A 167 9.32 8.00 8.19
C LEU A 167 10.38 9.01 7.76
N GLU A 168 10.45 10.18 8.41
CA GLU A 168 11.42 11.21 8.09
C GLU A 168 12.84 10.73 8.41
N ALA A 169 13.06 10.14 9.59
CA ALA A 169 14.38 9.64 9.98
C ALA A 169 14.85 8.47 9.07
N LEU A 170 13.95 7.57 8.65
CA LEU A 170 14.26 6.52 7.67
C LEU A 170 14.53 7.10 6.27
N GLY A 171 13.75 8.09 5.83
CA GLY A 171 13.99 8.81 4.58
C GLY A 171 15.34 9.53 4.55
N GLU A 172 15.72 10.19 5.66
CA GLU A 172 17.03 10.79 5.80
C GLU A 172 18.17 9.77 5.80
N LEU A 173 17.99 8.61 6.45
CA LEU A 173 18.94 7.51 6.41
C LEU A 173 19.13 7.01 4.97
N ALA A 174 18.05 6.75 4.25
CA ALA A 174 18.09 6.31 2.86
C ALA A 174 18.85 7.31 1.97
N ARG A 175 18.56 8.61 2.13
CA ARG A 175 19.24 9.69 1.43
C ARG A 175 20.75 9.76 1.76
N ARG A 176 21.14 9.61 3.03
CA ARG A 176 22.57 9.59 3.43
C ARG A 176 23.31 8.39 2.86
N ARG A 177 22.64 7.25 2.73
CA ARG A 177 23.20 6.00 2.18
C ARG A 177 23.04 5.90 0.66
N ASP A 178 22.40 6.90 0.04
CA ASP A 178 22.14 6.97 -1.40
C ASP A 178 21.49 5.68 -1.94
N ILE A 179 20.40 5.27 -1.28
CA ILE A 179 19.53 4.16 -1.66
C ILE A 179 18.07 4.63 -1.59
N PRO A 180 17.15 4.11 -2.43
CA PRO A 180 15.75 4.51 -2.38
C PRO A 180 15.04 3.98 -1.14
N PHE A 181 14.05 4.74 -0.66
CA PHE A 181 13.15 4.35 0.41
C PHE A 181 11.78 4.01 -0.18
N ILE A 182 11.37 2.74 -0.01
CA ILE A 182 10.08 2.19 -0.42
C ILE A 182 9.16 2.19 0.80
N VAL A 183 7.98 2.78 0.68
CA VAL A 183 6.95 2.75 1.73
C VAL A 183 5.69 2.07 1.22
N ASP A 184 5.26 1.00 1.88
CA ASP A 184 3.90 0.49 1.71
C ASP A 184 2.95 1.42 2.46
N ASN A 185 2.15 2.15 1.70
CA ASN A 185 1.25 3.16 2.21
C ASN A 185 -0.21 2.71 2.20
N THR A 186 -0.45 1.42 2.25
CA THR A 186 -1.81 0.87 2.26
C THR A 186 -2.67 1.52 3.34
N PHE A 187 -2.14 1.74 4.55
CA PHE A 187 -2.84 2.43 5.63
C PHE A 187 -2.95 3.96 5.46
N GLY A 188 -2.17 4.54 4.55
CA GLY A 188 -2.21 5.96 4.23
C GLY A 188 -3.33 6.36 3.27
N ALA A 189 -4.12 5.38 2.78
CA ALA A 189 -5.31 5.59 1.97
C ALA A 189 -5.04 6.49 0.74
N ALA A 190 -4.20 6.01 -0.19
CA ALA A 190 -3.80 6.72 -1.40
C ALA A 190 -3.20 8.13 -1.16
N GLY A 191 -2.49 8.28 -0.04
CA GLY A 191 -1.90 9.57 0.34
C GLY A 191 -2.86 10.53 1.08
N TYR A 192 -4.12 10.14 1.30
CA TYR A 192 -5.08 11.01 1.99
C TYR A 192 -4.77 11.17 3.49
N LEU A 193 -4.48 10.09 4.19
CA LEU A 193 -4.09 10.12 5.60
C LEU A 193 -2.60 10.43 5.77
N CYS A 194 -1.75 9.79 5.00
CA CYS A 194 -0.30 9.94 5.03
C CYS A 194 0.25 9.94 3.60
N ASN A 195 1.05 10.94 3.24
CA ASN A 195 1.78 10.97 1.98
C ASN A 195 3.29 10.81 2.26
N PRO A 196 3.86 9.61 2.10
CA PRO A 196 5.24 9.34 2.44
C PRO A 196 6.28 10.14 1.64
N PHE A 197 5.92 10.67 0.47
CA PHE A 197 6.82 11.52 -0.31
C PHE A 197 7.19 12.83 0.40
N GLU A 198 6.31 13.32 1.28
CA GLU A 198 6.59 14.50 2.12
C GLU A 198 7.67 14.21 3.17
N TRP A 199 7.97 12.93 3.42
CA TRP A 199 8.85 12.44 4.48
C TRP A 199 10.04 11.62 3.96
N GLY A 200 10.41 11.82 2.70
CA GLY A 200 11.62 11.27 2.12
C GLY A 200 11.48 9.91 1.43
N ALA A 201 10.29 9.36 1.28
CA ALA A 201 10.07 8.21 0.41
C ALA A 201 10.40 8.56 -1.06
N ASN A 202 10.86 7.56 -1.80
CA ASN A 202 11.10 7.67 -3.24
C ASN A 202 10.08 6.86 -4.03
N ILE A 203 9.63 5.76 -3.45
CA ILE A 203 8.68 4.82 -4.04
C ILE A 203 7.62 4.53 -3.01
N VAL A 204 6.35 4.56 -3.43
CA VAL A 204 5.23 4.12 -2.63
C VAL A 204 4.57 2.92 -3.30
N VAL A 205 4.17 1.94 -2.51
CA VAL A 205 3.29 0.85 -2.94
C VAL A 205 2.01 0.88 -2.12
N ASP A 206 0.88 0.52 -2.73
CA ASP A 206 -0.42 0.41 -2.06
C ASP A 206 -1.12 -0.88 -2.46
N SER A 207 -1.76 -1.54 -1.52
CA SER A 207 -2.82 -2.49 -1.83
C SER A 207 -4.11 -1.75 -2.15
N ALA A 208 -4.37 -1.54 -3.44
CA ALA A 208 -5.58 -0.85 -3.90
C ALA A 208 -6.88 -1.59 -3.55
N THR A 209 -6.78 -2.88 -3.22
CA THR A 209 -7.86 -3.72 -2.67
C THR A 209 -8.51 -3.09 -1.43
N LYS A 210 -7.76 -2.27 -0.67
CA LYS A 210 -8.13 -1.71 0.64
C LYS A 210 -8.90 -0.39 0.45
N TRP A 211 -8.46 0.70 1.03
CA TRP A 211 -9.15 2.00 0.99
C TRP A 211 -9.39 2.56 -0.41
N ILE A 212 -8.51 2.25 -1.38
CA ILE A 212 -8.67 2.74 -2.76
C ILE A 212 -9.96 2.18 -3.36
N ASN A 213 -10.16 0.88 -3.33
CA ASN A 213 -11.44 0.27 -3.70
C ASN A 213 -12.53 0.62 -2.67
N GLY A 214 -12.28 0.30 -1.40
CA GLY A 214 -13.10 0.64 -0.24
C GLY A 214 -14.47 -0.03 -0.15
N HIS A 215 -14.73 -1.04 -0.98
CA HIS A 215 -16.03 -1.73 -1.09
C HIS A 215 -15.90 -3.25 -1.13
N GLY A 216 -14.70 -3.80 -0.95
CA GLY A 216 -14.45 -5.24 -0.99
C GLY A 216 -14.74 -5.92 -2.34
N THR A 217 -14.86 -5.17 -3.43
CA THR A 217 -15.39 -5.66 -4.72
C THR A 217 -14.30 -5.99 -5.74
N ALA A 218 -13.08 -5.51 -5.58
CA ALA A 218 -11.99 -5.72 -6.53
C ALA A 218 -10.64 -5.82 -5.83
N MET A 219 -9.72 -6.58 -6.43
CA MET A 219 -8.33 -6.65 -6.02
C MET A 219 -7.46 -5.77 -6.91
N GLY A 220 -6.44 -5.14 -6.30
CA GLY A 220 -5.47 -4.34 -7.05
C GLY A 220 -4.30 -3.90 -6.19
N GLY A 221 -3.28 -3.42 -6.86
CA GLY A 221 -2.13 -2.75 -6.28
C GLY A 221 -1.68 -1.60 -7.15
N VAL A 222 -0.89 -0.71 -6.59
CA VAL A 222 -0.23 0.35 -7.34
C VAL A 222 1.21 0.52 -6.86
N ILE A 223 2.08 0.88 -7.79
CA ILE A 223 3.43 1.39 -7.54
C ILE A 223 3.39 2.86 -7.92
N VAL A 224 3.92 3.73 -7.08
CA VAL A 224 3.95 5.18 -7.31
C VAL A 224 5.39 5.64 -7.22
N ASP A 225 5.84 6.37 -8.24
CA ASP A 225 7.20 6.91 -8.35
C ASP A 225 7.19 8.41 -8.02
N GLY A 226 7.88 8.80 -6.96
CA GLY A 226 8.01 10.20 -6.57
C GLY A 226 8.81 11.04 -7.56
N GLY A 227 9.64 10.43 -8.41
CA GLY A 227 10.55 11.12 -9.34
C GLY A 227 11.64 11.92 -8.64
N ASN A 228 11.90 11.64 -7.38
CA ASN A 228 12.78 12.40 -6.49
C ASN A 228 14.08 11.66 -6.13
N TYR A 229 14.36 10.52 -6.79
CA TYR A 229 15.60 9.78 -6.61
C TYR A 229 16.55 9.96 -7.79
N ASN A 230 17.86 10.07 -7.49
CA ASN A 230 18.90 10.15 -8.52
C ASN A 230 19.33 8.77 -8.98
N TRP A 231 18.83 8.30 -10.11
CA TRP A 231 19.18 6.98 -10.67
C TRP A 231 20.60 6.94 -11.25
N ALA A 232 21.22 8.10 -11.59
CA ALA A 232 22.57 8.21 -12.15
C ALA A 232 23.68 8.12 -11.08
N ASN A 233 23.48 7.34 -10.02
CA ASN A 233 24.46 7.18 -8.93
C ASN A 233 25.34 5.93 -9.08
N GLY A 234 25.22 5.20 -10.20
CA GLY A 234 26.00 4.01 -10.50
C GLY A 234 25.57 2.73 -9.76
N LYS A 235 24.54 2.78 -8.91
CA LYS A 235 24.05 1.61 -8.15
C LYS A 235 22.96 0.82 -8.88
N PHE A 236 22.35 1.40 -9.91
CA PHE A 236 21.19 0.85 -10.63
C PHE A 236 21.42 0.79 -12.15
N PRO A 237 22.41 -0.03 -12.61
CA PRO A 237 22.73 -0.11 -14.05
C PRO A 237 21.54 -0.62 -14.90
N GLN A 238 20.57 -1.30 -14.30
CA GLN A 238 19.33 -1.71 -14.97
C GLN A 238 18.36 -0.56 -15.26
N ILE A 239 18.58 0.64 -14.69
CA ILE A 239 17.81 1.87 -14.92
C ILE A 239 18.65 2.91 -15.64
N ASP A 240 19.90 3.11 -15.22
CA ASP A 240 20.84 4.09 -15.77
C ASP A 240 21.99 3.37 -16.52
N GLY A 241 21.66 2.49 -17.43
CA GLY A 241 22.58 1.77 -18.28
C GLY A 241 21.85 1.17 -19.49
N PRO A 242 22.57 0.53 -20.42
CA PRO A 242 21.98 -0.04 -21.62
C PRO A 242 21.06 -1.21 -21.29
N SER A 243 19.81 -1.12 -21.65
CA SER A 243 18.80 -2.17 -21.49
C SER A 243 18.98 -3.24 -22.57
N GLU A 244 19.22 -4.50 -22.19
CA GLU A 244 19.29 -5.63 -23.11
C GLU A 244 17.96 -5.87 -23.83
N GLY A 245 16.83 -5.68 -23.13
CA GLY A 245 15.48 -5.89 -23.67
C GLY A 245 15.02 -4.79 -24.66
N TYR A 246 15.74 -3.66 -24.74
CA TYR A 246 15.40 -2.51 -25.57
C TYR A 246 16.58 -1.96 -26.37
N HIS A 247 17.36 -2.87 -26.98
CA HIS A 247 18.47 -2.54 -27.90
C HIS A 247 19.49 -1.53 -27.35
N GLY A 248 19.75 -1.57 -26.04
CA GLY A 248 20.70 -0.68 -25.40
C GLY A 248 20.12 0.68 -24.95
N LEU A 249 18.80 0.86 -24.99
CA LEU A 249 18.15 2.09 -24.48
C LEU A 249 18.48 2.29 -23.02
N ASN A 250 18.97 3.49 -22.65
CA ASN A 250 19.12 3.90 -21.27
C ASN A 250 17.79 4.54 -20.80
N LEU A 251 17.10 3.91 -19.85
CA LEU A 251 15.80 4.38 -19.38
C LEU A 251 15.89 5.72 -18.67
N HIS A 252 16.97 5.96 -17.89
CA HIS A 252 17.14 7.24 -17.20
C HIS A 252 17.39 8.40 -18.19
N GLU A 253 18.20 8.19 -19.21
CA GLU A 253 18.41 9.21 -20.27
C GLU A 253 17.12 9.50 -21.05
N ALA A 254 16.32 8.47 -21.34
CA ALA A 254 15.12 8.58 -22.16
C ALA A 254 13.92 9.17 -21.38
N PHE A 255 13.74 8.81 -20.10
CA PHE A 255 12.55 9.13 -19.32
C PHE A 255 12.81 9.99 -18.08
N GLY A 256 14.07 10.30 -17.78
CA GLY A 256 14.45 11.16 -16.66
C GLY A 256 13.87 10.69 -15.32
N PRO A 257 13.15 11.56 -14.58
CA PRO A 257 12.58 11.21 -13.28
C PRO A 257 11.61 10.02 -13.30
N ALA A 258 10.98 9.71 -14.44
CA ALA A 258 10.03 8.61 -14.57
C ALA A 258 10.69 7.26 -14.93
N ALA A 259 12.02 7.19 -14.99
CA ALA A 259 12.74 5.99 -15.41
C ALA A 259 12.37 4.73 -14.60
N PHE A 260 12.20 4.85 -13.29
CA PHE A 260 11.84 3.73 -12.43
C PHE A 260 10.43 3.18 -12.74
N ILE A 261 9.43 4.05 -12.85
CA ILE A 261 8.07 3.57 -13.13
C ILE A 261 7.94 3.00 -14.55
N VAL A 262 8.72 3.52 -15.50
CA VAL A 262 8.83 2.93 -16.85
C VAL A 262 9.49 1.55 -16.75
N LYS A 263 10.60 1.40 -16.01
CA LYS A 263 11.23 0.09 -15.75
C LYS A 263 10.24 -0.91 -15.17
N CYS A 264 9.48 -0.51 -14.15
CA CYS A 264 8.44 -1.37 -13.56
C CYS A 264 7.40 -1.82 -14.60
N ARG A 265 7.04 -0.97 -15.57
CA ARG A 265 6.07 -1.30 -16.62
C ARG A 265 6.65 -2.22 -17.69
N VAL A 266 7.81 -1.84 -18.24
CA VAL A 266 8.34 -2.47 -19.47
C VAL A 266 9.08 -3.76 -19.22
N ASP A 267 9.57 -3.99 -18.01
CA ASP A 267 10.18 -5.24 -17.58
C ASP A 267 9.30 -5.96 -16.55
N GLY A 268 9.03 -5.31 -15.41
CA GLY A 268 8.29 -5.92 -14.30
C GLY A 268 6.89 -6.39 -14.71
N LEU A 269 6.02 -5.46 -15.06
CA LEU A 269 4.63 -5.78 -15.39
C LEU A 269 4.52 -6.61 -16.66
N ARG A 270 5.27 -6.22 -17.72
CA ARG A 270 5.25 -6.93 -19.01
C ARG A 270 5.59 -8.41 -18.84
N ASP A 271 6.64 -8.71 -18.11
CA ASP A 271 7.21 -10.05 -18.05
C ASP A 271 6.59 -10.93 -16.96
N LEU A 272 6.26 -10.36 -15.79
CA LEU A 272 5.56 -11.07 -14.72
C LEU A 272 4.05 -11.21 -14.98
N GLY A 273 3.46 -10.37 -15.82
CA GLY A 273 2.08 -10.49 -16.26
C GLY A 273 1.03 -10.09 -15.22
N CYS A 274 1.40 -9.44 -14.11
CA CYS A 274 0.52 -9.07 -13.00
C CYS A 274 -0.35 -7.85 -13.31
N CYS A 275 -0.89 -7.72 -14.52
CA CYS A 275 -1.73 -6.58 -14.92
C CYS A 275 -3.12 -6.64 -14.29
N PRO A 276 -3.74 -5.50 -13.97
CA PRO A 276 -5.12 -5.46 -13.51
C PRO A 276 -6.09 -5.63 -14.68
N SER A 277 -7.30 -6.07 -14.39
CA SER A 277 -8.42 -5.98 -15.31
C SER A 277 -8.85 -4.52 -15.49
N PRO A 278 -9.28 -4.07 -16.70
CA PRO A 278 -9.88 -2.75 -16.87
C PRO A 278 -11.17 -2.57 -16.05
N PHE A 279 -11.91 -3.63 -15.75
CA PHE A 279 -13.05 -3.58 -14.83
C PHE A 279 -12.61 -3.28 -13.41
N ASP A 280 -11.54 -3.91 -12.90
CA ASP A 280 -11.02 -3.62 -11.57
C ASP A 280 -10.48 -2.19 -11.51
N SER A 281 -9.77 -1.73 -12.55
CA SER A 281 -9.31 -0.34 -12.65
C SER A 281 -10.46 0.67 -12.61
N TYR A 282 -11.58 0.35 -13.25
CA TYR A 282 -12.79 1.16 -13.20
C TYR A 282 -13.40 1.18 -11.80
N LEU A 283 -13.49 0.04 -11.12
CA LEU A 283 -13.99 -0.02 -9.73
C LEU A 283 -13.08 0.75 -8.76
N MET A 284 -11.75 0.71 -8.95
CA MET A 284 -10.81 1.56 -8.20
C MET A 284 -11.08 3.04 -8.42
N MET A 285 -11.39 3.46 -9.65
CA MET A 285 -11.76 4.85 -9.97
C MET A 285 -13.02 5.29 -9.22
N ILE A 286 -14.04 4.45 -9.17
CA ILE A 286 -15.28 4.72 -8.41
C ILE A 286 -14.98 4.81 -6.90
N GLY A 287 -14.19 3.89 -6.38
CA GLY A 287 -13.77 3.92 -4.97
C GLY A 287 -13.03 5.21 -4.60
N LEU A 288 -12.14 5.69 -5.47
CA LEU A 288 -11.40 6.93 -5.25
C LEU A 288 -12.30 8.16 -5.15
N GLU A 289 -13.38 8.24 -5.93
CA GLU A 289 -14.26 9.44 -5.96
C GLU A 289 -14.86 9.80 -4.59
N THR A 290 -14.97 8.83 -3.67
CA THR A 290 -15.52 9.04 -2.31
C THR A 290 -14.51 8.75 -1.19
N LEU A 291 -13.24 8.50 -1.53
CA LEU A 291 -12.25 8.03 -0.57
C LEU A 291 -12.12 8.95 0.64
N SER A 292 -11.95 10.24 0.45
CA SER A 292 -11.77 11.21 1.55
C SER A 292 -12.97 11.23 2.51
N LEU A 293 -14.19 11.10 2.00
CA LEU A 293 -15.42 11.09 2.80
C LEU A 293 -15.50 9.81 3.65
N ARG A 294 -15.21 8.64 3.02
CA ARG A 294 -15.22 7.35 3.71
C ARG A 294 -14.17 7.31 4.81
N VAL A 295 -12.93 7.66 4.48
CA VAL A 295 -11.80 7.60 5.41
C VAL A 295 -12.00 8.53 6.59
N LYS A 296 -12.50 9.75 6.37
CA LYS A 296 -12.80 10.68 7.46
C LYS A 296 -13.82 10.10 8.43
N HIS A 297 -14.94 9.57 7.92
CA HIS A 297 -15.97 8.91 8.74
C HIS A 297 -15.42 7.70 9.50
N GLN A 298 -14.63 6.85 8.82
CA GLN A 298 -14.02 5.68 9.45
C GLN A 298 -13.06 6.05 10.58
N VAL A 299 -12.27 7.12 10.45
CA VAL A 299 -11.39 7.61 11.51
C VAL A 299 -12.21 8.15 12.70
N GLU A 300 -13.27 8.91 12.46
CA GLU A 300 -14.15 9.41 13.51
C GLU A 300 -14.83 8.27 14.28
N SER A 301 -15.31 7.25 13.57
CA SER A 301 -15.88 6.03 14.16
C SER A 301 -14.85 5.21 14.94
N ALA A 302 -13.58 5.16 14.45
CA ALA A 302 -12.50 4.47 15.15
C ALA A 302 -12.21 5.12 16.52
N TRP A 303 -12.17 6.44 16.59
CA TRP A 303 -12.02 7.16 17.85
C TRP A 303 -13.11 6.77 18.84
N LYS A 304 -14.37 6.82 18.42
CA LYS A 304 -15.53 6.56 19.28
C LYS A 304 -15.55 5.11 19.80
N LEU A 305 -15.35 4.14 18.91
CA LEU A 305 -15.34 2.72 19.29
C LEU A 305 -14.10 2.36 20.14
N ALA A 306 -12.92 2.90 19.82
CA ALA A 306 -11.71 2.66 20.60
C ALA A 306 -11.83 3.23 22.02
N GLU A 307 -12.44 4.39 22.19
CA GLU A 307 -12.70 5.01 23.50
C GLU A 307 -13.68 4.19 24.34
N TYR A 308 -14.76 3.69 23.71
CA TYR A 308 -15.67 2.75 24.34
C TYR A 308 -14.94 1.48 24.79
N CYS A 309 -14.19 0.83 23.90
CA CYS A 309 -13.43 -0.38 24.22
C CYS A 309 -12.43 -0.14 25.36
N ARG A 310 -11.73 1.00 25.37
CA ARG A 310 -10.76 1.34 26.42
C ARG A 310 -11.37 1.41 27.82
N SER A 311 -12.62 1.81 27.91
CA SER A 311 -13.36 1.91 29.18
C SER A 311 -14.08 0.62 29.59
N HIS A 312 -14.16 -0.39 28.70
CA HIS A 312 -14.96 -1.58 28.94
C HIS A 312 -14.24 -2.57 29.89
N PRO A 313 -14.92 -3.12 30.93
CA PRO A 313 -14.29 -3.95 31.99
C PRO A 313 -13.68 -5.26 31.48
N LYS A 314 -14.14 -5.81 30.34
CA LYS A 314 -13.63 -7.05 29.71
C LYS A 314 -12.48 -6.79 28.73
N VAL A 315 -12.06 -5.56 28.55
CA VAL A 315 -10.90 -5.18 27.73
C VAL A 315 -9.68 -5.04 28.62
N GLU A 316 -8.59 -5.69 28.24
CA GLU A 316 -7.29 -5.57 28.90
C GLU A 316 -6.52 -4.35 28.39
N ARG A 317 -6.47 -4.19 27.05
CA ARG A 317 -5.71 -3.12 26.40
C ARG A 317 -6.32 -2.75 25.05
N VAL A 318 -6.27 -1.47 24.74
CA VAL A 318 -6.51 -0.94 23.38
C VAL A 318 -5.23 -0.31 22.89
N SER A 319 -4.74 -0.75 21.71
CA SER A 319 -3.64 -0.08 21.00
C SER A 319 -4.21 0.68 19.82
N PHE A 320 -4.27 2.00 19.97
CA PHE A 320 -4.75 2.94 18.97
C PHE A 320 -3.79 4.13 18.93
N VAL A 321 -3.25 4.40 17.76
CA VAL A 321 -2.25 5.48 17.59
C VAL A 321 -2.79 6.88 17.90
N GLY A 322 -4.12 7.03 17.91
CA GLY A 322 -4.77 8.25 18.38
C GLY A 322 -4.59 8.50 19.88
N PHE A 323 -4.37 7.46 20.68
CA PHE A 323 -4.10 7.60 22.12
C PHE A 323 -2.62 7.90 22.37
N ASP A 324 -2.31 8.49 23.54
CA ASP A 324 -0.94 8.81 23.95
C ASP A 324 -0.13 7.53 24.22
N THR A 325 0.51 6.98 23.20
CA THR A 325 1.34 5.78 23.26
C THR A 325 2.63 6.02 22.46
N PRO A 326 3.66 6.65 23.05
CA PRO A 326 4.93 6.89 22.38
C PRO A 326 5.63 5.59 21.96
N PRO A 327 6.43 5.59 20.87
CA PRO A 327 6.65 6.71 19.93
C PRO A 327 5.60 6.81 18.82
N SER A 328 4.79 5.78 18.60
CA SER A 328 3.86 5.69 17.46
C SER A 328 2.81 6.80 17.45
N HIS A 329 2.35 7.25 18.64
CA HIS A 329 1.41 8.36 18.73
C HIS A 329 2.00 9.68 18.21
N GLU A 330 3.24 9.99 18.58
CA GLU A 330 3.93 11.20 18.12
C GLU A 330 4.14 11.16 16.60
N ASN A 331 4.58 10.02 16.09
CA ASN A 331 4.73 9.79 14.66
C ASN A 331 3.38 9.85 13.92
N ALA A 332 2.31 9.28 14.47
CA ALA A 332 0.98 9.38 13.88
C ALA A 332 0.48 10.84 13.83
N ARG A 333 0.69 11.63 14.87
CA ARG A 333 0.36 13.06 14.87
C ARG A 333 1.15 13.86 13.85
N LYS A 334 2.39 13.45 13.57
CA LYS A 334 3.27 14.11 12.60
C LYS A 334 2.92 13.73 11.16
N TYR A 335 2.65 12.45 10.88
CA TYR A 335 2.56 11.92 9.54
C TYR A 335 1.13 11.72 9.04
N TYR A 336 0.17 11.52 9.93
CA TYR A 336 -1.22 11.25 9.59
C TYR A 336 -2.10 12.47 9.77
N ARG A 337 -2.89 12.80 8.76
CA ARG A 337 -3.76 13.99 8.67
C ARG A 337 -4.64 14.21 9.92
N TYR A 338 -5.14 13.14 10.52
CA TYR A 338 -5.99 13.20 11.72
C TYR A 338 -5.30 12.68 12.99
N GLY A 339 -3.97 12.48 12.93
CA GLY A 339 -3.20 11.90 14.03
C GLY A 339 -3.53 10.42 14.31
N SER A 340 -4.27 9.78 13.44
CA SER A 340 -4.71 8.38 13.60
C SER A 340 -5.13 7.75 12.27
N SER A 341 -5.42 6.45 12.31
CA SER A 341 -6.03 5.70 11.22
C SER A 341 -7.43 5.19 11.61
N ALA A 342 -8.08 4.49 10.69
CA ALA A 342 -9.37 3.82 10.93
C ALA A 342 -9.21 2.39 11.47
N VAL A 343 -8.04 2.04 11.99
CA VAL A 343 -7.72 0.69 12.50
C VAL A 343 -7.10 0.80 13.87
N PHE A 344 -7.49 -0.11 14.77
CA PHE A 344 -6.87 -0.27 16.09
C PHE A 344 -6.93 -1.73 16.53
N THR A 345 -6.23 -2.06 17.60
CA THR A 345 -6.28 -3.40 18.19
C THR A 345 -6.81 -3.37 19.61
N VAL A 346 -7.47 -4.46 20.00
CA VAL A 346 -8.02 -4.68 21.33
C VAL A 346 -7.54 -6.02 21.84
N GLU A 347 -7.02 -6.07 23.03
CA GLU A 347 -6.80 -7.32 23.78
C GLU A 347 -7.92 -7.52 24.78
N LEU A 348 -8.57 -8.68 24.73
CA LEU A 348 -9.62 -9.03 25.66
C LEU A 348 -9.04 -9.66 26.92
N LYS A 349 -9.67 -9.44 28.07
CA LYS A 349 -9.44 -10.23 29.28
C LYS A 349 -10.05 -11.61 29.09
N GLY A 350 -9.31 -12.66 29.44
CA GLY A 350 -9.82 -14.02 29.35
C GLY A 350 -8.92 -14.95 28.54
N THR A 351 -9.53 -15.84 27.78
CA THR A 351 -8.83 -16.91 27.04
C THR A 351 -9.05 -16.79 25.53
N LEU A 352 -8.33 -17.61 24.78
CA LEU A 352 -8.56 -17.79 23.35
C LEU A 352 -10.03 -18.14 23.06
N GLU A 353 -10.63 -19.06 23.85
CA GLU A 353 -12.02 -19.49 23.65
C GLU A 353 -13.01 -18.36 23.90
N SER A 354 -12.81 -17.54 24.93
CA SER A 354 -13.67 -16.37 25.16
C SER A 354 -13.53 -15.33 24.03
N THR A 355 -12.33 -15.15 23.48
CA THR A 355 -12.09 -14.24 22.35
C THR A 355 -12.76 -14.74 21.08
N VAL A 356 -12.64 -16.04 20.77
CA VAL A 356 -13.35 -16.66 19.64
C VAL A 356 -14.86 -16.48 19.80
N ARG A 357 -15.40 -16.76 21.00
CA ARG A 357 -16.84 -16.57 21.28
C ARG A 357 -17.28 -15.11 21.09
N PHE A 358 -16.48 -14.16 21.52
CA PHE A 358 -16.76 -12.74 21.26
C PHE A 358 -16.90 -12.46 19.77
N VAL A 359 -15.89 -12.87 18.97
CA VAL A 359 -15.87 -12.64 17.52
C VAL A 359 -17.07 -13.30 16.82
N GLU A 360 -17.40 -14.55 17.21
CA GLU A 360 -18.52 -15.30 16.64
C GLU A 360 -19.90 -14.78 17.09
N SER A 361 -19.95 -13.94 18.13
CA SER A 361 -21.19 -13.32 18.62
C SER A 361 -21.49 -11.98 17.97
N LEU A 362 -20.54 -11.38 17.23
CA LEU A 362 -20.77 -10.14 16.50
C LEU A 362 -21.82 -10.36 15.39
N ARG A 363 -22.66 -9.34 15.16
CA ARG A 363 -23.78 -9.38 14.22
C ARG A 363 -23.63 -8.39 13.06
N LEU A 364 -22.99 -7.26 13.30
CA LEU A 364 -22.71 -6.21 12.32
C LEU A 364 -21.27 -6.29 11.83
N ALA A 365 -20.31 -6.31 12.76
CA ALA A 365 -18.90 -6.40 12.41
C ALA A 365 -18.58 -7.80 11.87
N ALA A 366 -17.95 -7.84 10.69
CA ALA A 366 -17.67 -9.08 9.97
C ALA A 366 -16.35 -9.73 10.43
N ASN A 367 -16.37 -11.04 10.71
CA ASN A 367 -15.16 -11.82 10.95
C ASN A 367 -14.48 -12.16 9.62
N MET A 368 -13.54 -11.34 9.18
CA MET A 368 -12.77 -11.55 7.94
C MET A 368 -11.41 -10.83 7.99
N THR A 369 -10.55 -11.09 6.98
CA THR A 369 -9.19 -10.55 6.91
C THR A 369 -9.11 -9.34 5.96
N MET A 370 -9.90 -8.30 6.20
CA MET A 370 -9.93 -7.09 5.39
C MET A 370 -9.60 -5.86 6.23
N ILE A 371 -9.26 -4.75 5.59
CA ILE A 371 -9.16 -3.39 6.16
C ILE A 371 -9.64 -2.36 5.12
N GLY A 372 -10.13 -1.22 5.58
CA GLY A 372 -10.53 -0.13 4.70
C GLY A 372 -11.74 -0.42 3.83
N ASP A 373 -12.59 -1.36 4.26
CA ASP A 373 -13.86 -1.71 3.61
C ASP A 373 -14.99 -0.76 4.07
N SER A 374 -16.11 -0.82 3.40
CA SER A 374 -17.36 -0.18 3.83
C SER A 374 -18.03 -0.87 5.03
N ILE A 375 -17.67 -2.13 5.28
CA ILE A 375 -18.14 -2.93 6.42
C ILE A 375 -17.04 -2.96 7.50
N THR A 376 -17.44 -2.82 8.77
CA THR A 376 -16.51 -2.99 9.89
C THR A 376 -16.05 -4.45 10.00
N VAL A 377 -14.75 -4.61 10.10
CA VAL A 377 -14.08 -5.91 10.11
C VAL A 377 -13.36 -6.14 11.44
N VAL A 378 -13.60 -7.30 12.03
CA VAL A 378 -12.86 -7.80 13.20
C VAL A 378 -12.07 -9.03 12.76
N THR A 379 -10.75 -8.98 12.94
CA THR A 379 -9.85 -10.08 12.63
C THR A 379 -9.21 -10.58 13.94
N HIS A 380 -9.16 -11.90 14.12
CA HIS A 380 -8.38 -12.51 15.18
C HIS A 380 -7.04 -13.03 14.62
N PRO A 381 -5.93 -12.29 14.72
CA PRO A 381 -4.68 -12.61 14.03
C PRO A 381 -4.13 -13.99 14.37
N ALA A 382 -4.16 -14.40 15.66
CA ALA A 382 -3.61 -15.67 16.10
C ALA A 382 -4.26 -16.89 15.45
N SER A 383 -5.56 -16.84 15.11
CA SER A 383 -6.26 -17.95 14.44
C SER A 383 -6.33 -17.83 12.93
N THR A 384 -5.91 -16.70 12.34
CA THR A 384 -6.08 -16.40 10.91
C THR A 384 -4.76 -15.99 10.25
N THR A 385 -4.47 -14.69 10.20
CA THR A 385 -3.37 -14.11 9.43
C THR A 385 -1.98 -14.54 9.91
N HIS A 386 -1.84 -14.97 11.17
CA HIS A 386 -0.58 -15.36 11.80
C HIS A 386 -0.59 -16.83 12.28
N LYS A 387 -1.60 -17.61 11.88
CA LYS A 387 -1.75 -19.02 12.27
C LYS A 387 -0.53 -19.90 11.93
N GLN A 388 0.27 -19.49 10.94
CA GLN A 388 1.44 -20.24 10.48
C GLN A 388 2.72 -19.93 11.28
N LEU A 389 2.68 -18.92 12.15
CA LEU A 389 3.81 -18.57 13.01
C LEU A 389 3.90 -19.48 14.23
N SER A 390 5.11 -19.69 14.71
CA SER A 390 5.33 -20.33 16.03
C SER A 390 4.90 -19.38 17.15
N ASP A 391 4.68 -19.91 18.38
CA ASP A 391 4.33 -19.09 19.53
C ASP A 391 5.40 -18.03 19.83
N ALA A 392 6.68 -18.34 19.58
CA ALA A 392 7.78 -17.40 19.73
C ALA A 392 7.70 -16.26 18.68
N ASP A 393 7.39 -16.59 17.42
CA ASP A 393 7.23 -15.61 16.36
C ASP A 393 5.96 -14.76 16.55
N LEU A 394 4.86 -15.34 17.05
CA LEU A 394 3.66 -14.62 17.45
C LEU A 394 3.97 -13.58 18.51
N ALA A 395 4.69 -14.00 19.57
CA ALA A 395 5.11 -13.10 20.66
C ALA A 395 6.02 -11.96 20.13
N ALA A 396 6.97 -12.28 19.25
CA ALA A 396 7.85 -11.29 18.63
C ALA A 396 7.09 -10.30 17.73
N ALA A 397 6.01 -10.76 17.07
CA ALA A 397 5.10 -9.92 16.29
C ALA A 397 4.08 -9.15 17.15
N GLY A 398 4.09 -9.30 18.49
CA GLY A 398 3.13 -8.67 19.40
C GLY A 398 1.71 -9.22 19.29
N VAL A 399 1.55 -10.46 18.81
CA VAL A 399 0.25 -11.13 18.63
C VAL A 399 -0.02 -12.04 19.81
N THR A 400 -0.94 -11.64 20.69
CA THR A 400 -1.42 -12.46 21.80
C THR A 400 -2.62 -13.32 21.37
N PRO A 401 -2.94 -14.40 22.13
CA PRO A 401 -4.13 -15.22 21.86
C PRO A 401 -5.46 -14.47 21.98
N THR A 402 -5.48 -13.30 22.62
CA THR A 402 -6.69 -12.50 22.85
C THR A 402 -6.70 -11.20 22.07
N LEU A 403 -5.74 -11.00 21.16
CA LEU A 403 -5.63 -9.82 20.30
C LEU A 403 -6.66 -9.86 19.17
N LEU A 404 -7.41 -8.79 19.04
CA LEU A 404 -8.30 -8.50 17.90
C LEU A 404 -7.82 -7.26 17.18
N ARG A 405 -7.84 -7.28 15.84
CA ARG A 405 -7.66 -6.09 15.01
C ARG A 405 -9.02 -5.67 14.46
N ILE A 406 -9.37 -4.40 14.63
CA ILE A 406 -10.63 -3.80 14.22
C ILE A 406 -10.35 -2.77 13.14
N SER A 407 -11.01 -2.90 11.99
CA SER A 407 -10.97 -1.92 10.90
C SER A 407 -12.39 -1.39 10.68
N LEU A 408 -12.57 -0.08 10.88
CA LEU A 408 -13.89 0.54 10.81
C LEU A 408 -14.41 0.62 9.39
N GLY A 409 -15.69 0.31 9.24
CA GLY A 409 -16.50 0.54 8.07
C GLY A 409 -17.23 1.88 8.10
N LEU A 410 -18.41 1.91 7.49
CA LEU A 410 -19.22 3.11 7.32
C LEU A 410 -20.53 3.06 8.17
N GLU A 411 -20.67 2.05 9.00
CA GLU A 411 -21.81 1.88 9.90
C GLU A 411 -21.85 3.04 10.91
N ASN A 412 -23.02 3.28 11.48
CA ASN A 412 -23.15 4.17 12.61
C ASN A 412 -22.35 3.64 13.80
N ALA A 413 -21.50 4.47 14.39
CA ALA A 413 -20.63 4.04 15.49
C ALA A 413 -21.38 3.62 16.75
N ASP A 414 -22.60 4.12 17.00
CA ASP A 414 -23.42 3.68 18.14
C ASP A 414 -23.96 2.27 17.93
N ASP A 415 -24.38 1.93 16.70
CA ASP A 415 -24.80 0.57 16.36
C ASP A 415 -23.66 -0.44 16.54
N LEU A 416 -22.42 -0.03 16.18
CA LEU A 416 -21.24 -0.87 16.42
C LEU A 416 -20.94 -1.05 17.92
N ILE A 417 -21.11 -0.01 18.72
CA ILE A 417 -20.96 -0.11 20.18
C ILE A 417 -22.01 -1.07 20.76
N GLU A 418 -23.26 -1.00 20.32
CA GLU A 418 -24.30 -1.94 20.73
C GLU A 418 -23.98 -3.38 20.29
N ASP A 419 -23.43 -3.58 19.11
CA ASP A 419 -22.99 -4.89 18.62
C ASP A 419 -21.84 -5.45 19.47
N PHE A 420 -20.87 -4.62 19.84
CA PHE A 420 -19.78 -5.02 20.73
C PHE A 420 -20.27 -5.33 22.15
N GLU A 421 -21.17 -4.50 22.70
CA GLU A 421 -21.74 -4.70 24.04
C GLU A 421 -22.48 -6.04 24.13
N GLN A 422 -23.34 -6.36 23.12
CA GLN A 422 -24.04 -7.65 23.11
C GLN A 422 -23.08 -8.84 22.95
N ALA A 423 -21.97 -8.68 22.22
CA ALA A 423 -20.94 -9.71 22.08
C ALA A 423 -20.12 -9.87 23.39
N PHE A 424 -19.79 -8.77 24.05
CA PHE A 424 -19.19 -8.81 25.39
C PHE A 424 -20.08 -9.53 26.40
N ALA A 425 -21.39 -9.42 26.32
CA ALA A 425 -22.32 -10.14 27.19
C ALA A 425 -22.23 -11.68 27.05
N GLN A 426 -21.72 -12.19 25.92
CA GLN A 426 -21.59 -13.64 25.66
C GLN A 426 -20.31 -14.26 26.23
N ILE A 427 -19.38 -13.43 26.70
CA ILE A 427 -18.12 -13.90 27.31
C ILE A 427 -18.14 -13.62 28.81
N GLY A 428 -17.63 -14.56 29.61
CA GLY A 428 -17.65 -14.53 31.09
C GLY A 428 -16.75 -13.46 31.69
#